data_0c7ea36ff693389b5c4a404647bf59ba
#
_entry.id   0c7ea36ff693389b5c4a404647bf59ba
#
_cell.length_a   1.000
_cell.length_b   1.000
_cell.length_c   1.000
_cell.angle_alpha   90.00
_cell.angle_beta   90.00
_cell.angle_gamma   90.00
#
_symmetry.space_group_name_H-M   'P 1'
#
loop_
_entity.id
_entity.type
_entity.pdbx_description
1 polymer ?
#
loop_
_entity_poly.entity_id
_entity_poly.type
_entity_poly.pdbx_seq_one_letter_code
_entity_poly.pdbx_strand_id
1 'polypeptide(L)'
;MLIPWFYCHLTRAMNLYATILAGGSGTRFWPKSRANLPKQFLVLQGTLSLLQNTMRRVMPLIPPTHVQVVTAAHLQAQTLAQLPELPPANVLSEPMGRNTAAAIGLAAQHLLTLDPEAMMLVLPADHVIPDGTAFCTSVQQAAEAAWQHNVLMTLGVQPTYPATGYGYIKVSTPLSTPGAPLARRVAQFLEKPPADVAAHLVTSGEYVWNCGIFVWRAATILEEIRTYLPDLWQGLHTYCTALQSGASAVMLEQLYTQLRSISIDNGVLEHSSRVGVLPVTFAWSDVGSWRSLADLHPPDSAGNVVVGQHLGQDSTGLIIYSPDKLVATVGLTDLIIVQTDDVLLICPKDRDQEVRDLVRKLQQDGQTQYL
;
A
#
# COMPACT_ATOMS: atom_id res chain seq x y z
N MET A 1 0.32 -38.60 42.87
CA MET A 1 0.37 -37.17 42.57
C MET A 1 0.97 -36.99 41.20
N LEU A 2 0.18 -37.03 40.12
CA LEU A 2 0.58 -37.00 38.73
C LEU A 2 0.60 -35.56 38.24
N ILE A 3 1.77 -35.04 37.88
CA ILE A 3 1.94 -33.69 37.30
C ILE A 3 1.47 -33.79 35.85
N PRO A 4 0.53 -32.97 35.38
CA PRO A 4 0.13 -32.99 34.01
C PRO A 4 1.25 -32.39 33.14
N TRP A 5 1.70 -33.14 32.16
CA TRP A 5 2.59 -32.70 31.09
C TRP A 5 1.88 -31.57 30.31
N PHE A 6 2.27 -30.36 30.56
CA PHE A 6 1.93 -29.24 29.68
C PHE A 6 2.57 -29.49 28.30
N TYR A 7 1.75 -29.59 27.31
CA TYR A 7 2.11 -29.58 25.89
C TYR A 7 2.92 -28.30 25.59
N CYS A 8 4.22 -28.45 25.59
CA CYS A 8 5.11 -27.48 24.96
C CYS A 8 4.96 -27.67 23.46
N HIS A 9 3.96 -27.05 22.86
CA HIS A 9 4.00 -26.82 21.43
C HIS A 9 5.22 -25.92 21.17
N LEU A 10 6.28 -26.51 20.66
CA LEU A 10 7.34 -25.81 19.97
C LEU A 10 6.69 -25.03 18.83
N THR A 11 6.26 -23.81 19.09
CA THR A 11 5.92 -22.84 18.08
C THR A 11 7.22 -22.58 17.33
N ARG A 12 7.40 -23.26 16.19
CA ARG A 12 8.49 -22.95 15.26
C ARG A 12 8.37 -21.44 15.00
N ALA A 13 9.42 -20.68 15.31
CA ALA A 13 9.41 -19.25 15.12
C ALA A 13 9.14 -18.96 13.63
N MET A 14 8.00 -18.35 13.35
CA MET A 14 7.66 -17.91 11.99
C MET A 14 8.57 -16.73 11.64
N ASN A 15 9.41 -16.88 10.63
CA ASN A 15 10.21 -15.79 10.13
C ASN A 15 9.33 -14.88 9.27
N LEU A 16 8.97 -13.74 9.81
CA LEU A 16 8.17 -12.72 9.11
C LEU A 16 9.09 -11.72 8.41
N TYR A 17 8.84 -11.52 7.12
CA TYR A 17 9.53 -10.57 6.25
C TYR A 17 8.53 -9.52 5.77
N ALA A 18 8.92 -8.24 5.76
CA ALA A 18 8.11 -7.18 5.19
C ALA A 18 8.56 -6.87 3.76
N THR A 19 7.59 -6.74 2.86
CA THR A 19 7.77 -6.25 1.49
C THR A 19 7.00 -4.96 1.33
N ILE A 20 7.72 -3.84 1.30
CA ILE A 20 7.15 -2.52 1.12
C ILE A 20 7.10 -2.19 -0.37
N LEU A 21 5.90 -1.98 -0.92
CA LEU A 21 5.69 -1.62 -2.32
C LEU A 21 5.79 -0.10 -2.50
N ALA A 22 6.84 0.38 -3.14
CA ALA A 22 7.17 1.80 -3.31
C ALA A 22 7.27 2.22 -4.79
N GLY A 23 6.44 1.62 -5.67
CA GLY A 23 6.49 1.82 -7.12
C GLY A 23 5.50 2.84 -7.70
N GLY A 24 4.63 3.44 -6.88
CA GLY A 24 3.60 4.38 -7.37
C GLY A 24 4.13 5.77 -7.70
N SER A 25 3.61 6.40 -8.76
CA SER A 25 4.00 7.77 -9.15
C SER A 25 3.32 8.87 -8.33
N GLY A 26 2.18 8.57 -7.69
CA GLY A 26 1.45 9.51 -6.82
C GLY A 26 0.98 10.79 -7.50
N THR A 27 0.66 10.76 -8.79
CA THR A 27 0.32 11.95 -9.62
C THR A 27 -0.83 12.80 -9.10
N ARG A 28 -1.73 12.24 -8.26
CA ARG A 28 -2.82 13.01 -7.63
C ARG A 28 -2.34 13.99 -6.55
N PHE A 29 -1.10 13.86 -6.08
CA PHE A 29 -0.45 14.80 -5.16
C PHE A 29 0.39 15.86 -5.88
N TRP A 30 0.27 15.93 -7.21
CA TRP A 30 0.82 17.08 -7.92
C TRP A 30 0.17 18.39 -7.38
N PRO A 31 0.90 19.49 -7.19
CA PRO A 31 2.28 19.75 -7.61
C PRO A 31 3.36 19.34 -6.59
N LYS A 32 3.03 18.76 -5.44
CA LYS A 32 4.04 18.32 -4.46
C LYS A 32 4.75 17.03 -4.89
N SER A 33 4.01 16.07 -5.48
CA SER A 33 4.61 14.89 -6.09
C SER A 33 5.15 15.23 -7.48
N ARG A 34 6.32 14.67 -7.80
CA ARG A 34 7.04 14.82 -9.06
C ARG A 34 7.60 13.46 -9.50
N ALA A 35 8.07 13.36 -10.74
CA ALA A 35 8.67 12.12 -11.24
C ALA A 35 9.85 11.64 -10.38
N ASN A 36 10.64 12.58 -9.87
CA ASN A 36 11.77 12.32 -8.96
C ASN A 36 11.40 12.41 -7.47
N LEU A 37 10.19 12.80 -7.12
CA LEU A 37 9.68 12.90 -5.74
C LEU A 37 8.25 12.36 -5.68
N PRO A 38 8.03 11.05 -5.93
CA PRO A 38 6.70 10.47 -5.87
C PRO A 38 6.15 10.45 -4.44
N LYS A 39 4.85 10.18 -4.32
CA LYS A 39 4.03 10.30 -3.10
C LYS A 39 4.69 9.67 -1.87
N GLN A 40 5.26 8.49 -1.98
CA GLN A 40 5.86 7.77 -0.84
C GLN A 40 7.02 8.51 -0.17
N PHE A 41 7.66 9.44 -0.86
CA PHE A 41 8.73 10.27 -0.31
C PHE A 41 8.24 11.60 0.27
N LEU A 42 6.94 11.91 0.16
CA LEU A 42 6.38 13.15 0.69
C LEU A 42 6.25 13.09 2.22
N VAL A 43 6.54 14.22 2.84
CA VAL A 43 6.20 14.51 4.23
C VAL A 43 4.85 15.24 4.22
N LEU A 44 3.78 14.54 4.59
CA LEU A 44 2.42 15.10 4.64
C LEU A 44 1.99 15.42 6.07
N GLN A 45 2.63 14.78 7.06
CA GLN A 45 2.41 15.01 8.48
C GLN A 45 3.71 14.76 9.26
N GLY A 46 4.00 15.59 10.24
CA GLY A 46 5.23 15.46 11.05
C GLY A 46 6.50 15.76 10.27
N THR A 47 7.57 14.96 10.47
CA THR A 47 8.91 15.18 9.89
C THR A 47 9.40 14.06 9.00
N LEU A 48 8.66 12.95 8.91
CA LEU A 48 9.04 11.76 8.17
C LEU A 48 8.20 11.59 6.91
N SER A 49 8.80 11.05 5.87
CA SER A 49 8.07 10.65 4.68
C SER A 49 7.10 9.49 4.95
N LEU A 50 6.16 9.24 4.04
CA LEU A 50 5.25 8.12 4.13
C LEU A 50 6.01 6.79 4.15
N LEU A 51 7.05 6.64 3.33
CA LEU A 51 7.93 5.47 3.32
C LEU A 51 8.64 5.26 4.66
N GLN A 52 9.21 6.32 5.24
CA GLN A 52 9.87 6.26 6.55
C GLN A 52 8.89 5.89 7.66
N ASN A 53 7.67 6.45 7.64
CA ASN A 53 6.62 6.09 8.59
C ASN A 53 6.21 4.62 8.43
N THR A 54 6.15 4.11 7.19
CA THR A 54 5.85 2.69 6.92
C THR A 54 6.95 1.78 7.45
N MET A 55 8.22 2.11 7.22
CA MET A 55 9.36 1.38 7.78
C MET A 55 9.31 1.35 9.31
N ARG A 56 9.15 2.51 9.97
CA ARG A 56 9.04 2.60 11.43
C ARG A 56 7.88 1.81 12.01
N ARG A 57 6.76 1.71 11.29
CA ARG A 57 5.58 0.95 11.71
C ARG A 57 5.85 -0.54 11.79
N VAL A 58 6.67 -1.10 10.91
CA VAL A 58 6.98 -2.52 10.89
C VAL A 58 8.17 -2.92 11.79
N MET A 59 9.08 -1.99 12.10
CA MET A 59 10.30 -2.27 12.87
C MET A 59 10.08 -2.89 14.27
N PRO A 60 9.01 -2.61 15.02
CA PRO A 60 8.75 -3.28 16.29
C PRO A 60 8.51 -4.79 16.15
N LEU A 61 8.10 -5.25 14.96
CA LEU A 61 7.78 -6.65 14.68
C LEU A 61 8.83 -7.33 13.80
N ILE A 62 9.48 -6.58 12.90
CA ILE A 62 10.35 -7.09 11.83
C ILE A 62 11.65 -6.28 11.81
N PRO A 63 12.82 -6.92 12.00
CA PRO A 63 14.09 -6.19 11.97
C PRO A 63 14.39 -5.69 10.54
N PRO A 64 15.17 -4.61 10.36
CA PRO A 64 15.50 -4.04 9.05
C PRO A 64 16.12 -5.06 8.06
N THR A 65 16.84 -6.06 8.56
CA THR A 65 17.41 -7.16 7.75
C THR A 65 16.35 -8.06 7.12
N HIS A 66 15.14 -8.09 7.66
CA HIS A 66 13.98 -8.84 7.13
C HIS A 66 12.98 -7.92 6.39
N VAL A 67 13.33 -6.67 6.15
CA VAL A 67 12.52 -5.77 5.32
C VAL A 67 13.14 -5.69 3.94
N GLN A 68 12.32 -5.79 2.90
CA GLN A 68 12.68 -5.49 1.52
C GLN A 68 11.74 -4.41 0.97
N VAL A 69 12.24 -3.58 0.06
CA VAL A 69 11.49 -2.53 -0.62
C VAL A 69 11.53 -2.78 -2.11
N VAL A 70 10.36 -2.85 -2.75
CA VAL A 70 10.25 -2.94 -4.21
C VAL A 70 9.97 -1.55 -4.74
N THR A 71 10.83 -1.04 -5.62
CA THR A 71 10.73 0.33 -6.16
C THR A 71 11.20 0.39 -7.61
N ALA A 72 10.93 1.50 -8.31
CA ALA A 72 11.46 1.71 -9.65
C ALA A 72 12.99 1.94 -9.60
N ALA A 73 13.70 1.45 -10.61
CA ALA A 73 15.18 1.48 -10.64
C ALA A 73 15.75 2.90 -10.45
N HIS A 74 15.12 3.93 -11.04
CA HIS A 74 15.56 5.34 -10.88
C HIS A 74 15.35 5.91 -9.47
N LEU A 75 14.54 5.26 -8.61
CA LEU A 75 14.25 5.69 -7.23
C LEU A 75 15.09 4.93 -6.19
N GLN A 76 15.91 3.95 -6.60
CA GLN A 76 16.69 3.11 -5.68
C GLN A 76 17.59 3.94 -4.75
N ALA A 77 18.36 4.85 -5.30
CA ALA A 77 19.27 5.70 -4.51
C ALA A 77 18.52 6.55 -3.48
N GLN A 78 17.38 7.13 -3.86
CA GLN A 78 16.56 7.92 -2.98
C GLN A 78 15.88 7.07 -1.90
N THR A 79 15.47 5.85 -2.22
CA THR A 79 14.92 4.89 -1.25
C THR A 79 15.96 4.59 -0.17
N LEU A 80 17.20 4.28 -0.56
CA LEU A 80 18.31 4.02 0.37
C LEU A 80 18.67 5.24 1.21
N ALA A 81 18.63 6.44 0.61
CA ALA A 81 18.90 7.67 1.35
C ALA A 81 17.83 7.96 2.43
N GLN A 82 16.58 7.56 2.20
CA GLN A 82 15.51 7.70 3.18
C GLN A 82 15.47 6.60 4.24
N LEU A 83 16.01 5.42 3.93
CA LEU A 83 16.03 4.24 4.81
C LEU A 83 17.47 3.75 5.03
N PRO A 84 18.30 4.52 5.76
CA PRO A 84 19.72 4.19 5.95
C PRO A 84 19.93 2.88 6.75
N GLU A 85 18.92 2.44 7.51
CA GLU A 85 18.93 1.16 8.23
C GLU A 85 18.67 -0.06 7.34
N LEU A 86 18.17 0.13 6.11
CA LEU A 86 17.84 -0.95 5.19
C LEU A 86 19.11 -1.44 4.47
N PRO A 87 19.41 -2.76 4.48
CA PRO A 87 20.50 -3.31 3.68
C PRO A 87 20.30 -3.00 2.19
N PRO A 88 21.31 -2.52 1.45
CA PRO A 88 21.15 -2.18 0.03
C PRO A 88 20.67 -3.33 -0.85
N ALA A 89 21.05 -4.58 -0.51
CA ALA A 89 20.60 -5.79 -1.20
C ALA A 89 19.09 -6.04 -1.06
N ASN A 90 18.44 -5.42 -0.07
CA ASN A 90 17.00 -5.56 0.18
C ASN A 90 16.16 -4.54 -0.62
N VAL A 91 16.78 -3.68 -1.44
CA VAL A 91 16.05 -2.84 -2.39
C VAL A 91 15.97 -3.56 -3.74
N LEU A 92 14.78 -4.06 -4.04
CA LEU A 92 14.49 -4.74 -5.31
C LEU A 92 14.02 -3.70 -6.33
N SER A 93 14.80 -3.51 -7.38
CA SER A 93 14.54 -2.48 -8.39
C SER A 93 13.82 -3.06 -9.60
N GLU A 94 12.60 -2.57 -9.86
CA GLU A 94 11.88 -2.86 -11.10
C GLU A 94 12.37 -1.94 -12.22
N PRO A 95 12.68 -2.47 -13.42
CA PRO A 95 13.11 -1.64 -14.55
C PRO A 95 11.98 -0.74 -15.06
N MET A 96 10.74 -1.18 -14.92
CA MET A 96 9.52 -0.44 -15.26
C MET A 96 8.34 -0.94 -14.43
N GLY A 97 7.34 -0.11 -14.18
CA GLY A 97 6.14 -0.49 -13.42
C GLY A 97 5.27 -1.50 -14.17
N ARG A 98 4.97 -2.64 -13.53
CA ARG A 98 4.04 -3.69 -14.02
C ARG A 98 2.93 -4.01 -13.03
N ASN A 99 2.59 -3.04 -12.16
CA ASN A 99 1.60 -3.17 -11.11
C ASN A 99 2.01 -4.19 -10.02
N THR A 100 1.16 -4.45 -9.03
CA THR A 100 1.53 -5.14 -7.80
C THR A 100 1.81 -6.63 -7.96
N ALA A 101 1.23 -7.32 -8.95
CA ALA A 101 1.50 -8.75 -9.14
C ALA A 101 2.96 -9.05 -9.49
N ALA A 102 3.58 -8.26 -10.37
CA ALA A 102 4.98 -8.41 -10.74
C ALA A 102 5.91 -8.12 -9.57
N ALA A 103 5.67 -7.00 -8.86
CA ALA A 103 6.44 -6.59 -7.68
C ALA A 103 6.38 -7.65 -6.56
N ILE A 104 5.18 -8.17 -6.24
CA ILE A 104 4.98 -9.19 -5.22
C ILE A 104 5.62 -10.51 -5.64
N GLY A 105 5.45 -10.92 -6.90
CA GLY A 105 6.05 -12.15 -7.42
C GLY A 105 7.58 -12.11 -7.38
N LEU A 106 8.20 -11.00 -7.78
CA LEU A 106 9.66 -10.79 -7.70
C LEU A 106 10.15 -10.88 -6.25
N ALA A 107 9.47 -10.17 -5.35
CA ALA A 107 9.80 -10.15 -3.93
C ALA A 107 9.64 -11.53 -3.27
N ALA A 108 8.57 -12.27 -3.60
CA ALA A 108 8.34 -13.62 -3.08
C ALA A 108 9.40 -14.62 -3.57
N GLN A 109 9.79 -14.55 -4.85
CA GLN A 109 10.88 -15.36 -5.39
C GLN A 109 12.20 -15.05 -4.68
N HIS A 110 12.51 -13.78 -4.44
CA HIS A 110 13.71 -13.38 -3.71
C HIS A 110 13.69 -13.94 -2.28
N LEU A 111 12.58 -13.82 -1.55
CA LEU A 111 12.46 -14.35 -0.17
C LEU A 111 12.69 -15.85 -0.10
N LEU A 112 12.18 -16.63 -1.06
CA LEU A 112 12.39 -18.08 -1.06
C LEU A 112 13.85 -18.48 -1.29
N THR A 113 14.71 -17.60 -1.82
CA THR A 113 16.16 -17.86 -1.88
C THR A 113 16.82 -17.67 -0.52
N LEU A 114 16.22 -16.87 0.37
CA LEU A 114 16.74 -16.59 1.71
C LEU A 114 16.16 -17.56 2.75
N ASP A 115 14.85 -17.82 2.68
CA ASP A 115 14.10 -18.66 3.61
C ASP A 115 12.94 -19.37 2.89
N PRO A 116 13.01 -20.70 2.71
CA PRO A 116 11.95 -21.48 2.07
C PRO A 116 10.59 -21.43 2.81
N GLU A 117 10.59 -21.08 4.09
CA GLU A 117 9.39 -21.00 4.93
C GLU A 117 8.96 -19.54 5.20
N ALA A 118 9.51 -18.57 4.45
CA ALA A 118 9.26 -17.15 4.66
C ALA A 118 7.78 -16.81 4.71
N MET A 119 7.36 -16.16 5.81
CA MET A 119 6.08 -15.44 5.88
C MET A 119 6.29 -14.03 5.37
N MET A 120 5.46 -13.60 4.44
CA MET A 120 5.58 -12.33 3.72
C MET A 120 4.45 -11.41 4.13
N LEU A 121 4.76 -10.29 4.78
CA LEU A 121 3.89 -9.14 4.95
C LEU A 121 4.11 -8.20 3.76
N VAL A 122 3.08 -7.99 2.94
CA VAL A 122 3.09 -7.02 1.84
C VAL A 122 2.33 -5.79 2.26
N LEU A 123 2.91 -4.60 2.07
CA LEU A 123 2.24 -3.35 2.40
C LEU A 123 2.67 -2.21 1.47
N PRO A 124 1.75 -1.27 1.13
CA PRO A 124 2.09 -0.07 0.40
C PRO A 124 2.99 0.87 1.22
N ALA A 125 3.89 1.56 0.54
CA ALA A 125 4.80 2.53 1.15
C ALA A 125 4.13 3.82 1.63
N ASP A 126 2.89 4.07 1.21
CA ASP A 126 2.27 5.40 1.20
C ASP A 126 0.93 5.49 1.94
N HIS A 127 0.60 4.47 2.74
CA HIS A 127 -0.58 4.45 3.60
C HIS A 127 -0.29 5.01 5.00
N VAL A 128 -1.29 5.66 5.59
CA VAL A 128 -1.22 6.17 6.97
C VAL A 128 -2.05 5.28 7.89
N ILE A 129 -1.41 4.80 8.95
CA ILE A 129 -2.00 4.04 10.05
C ILE A 129 -1.40 4.61 11.34
N PRO A 130 -2.15 5.41 12.10
CA PRO A 130 -1.64 6.08 13.29
C PRO A 130 -1.32 5.12 14.43
N ASP A 131 -2.13 4.06 14.61
CA ASP A 131 -1.93 3.07 15.67
C ASP A 131 -1.02 1.92 15.22
N GLY A 132 0.29 2.11 15.38
CA GLY A 132 1.29 1.09 15.05
C GLY A 132 1.20 -0.16 15.93
N THR A 133 0.71 -0.07 17.18
CA THR A 133 0.57 -1.22 18.08
C THR A 133 -0.58 -2.12 17.62
N ALA A 134 -1.75 -1.55 17.35
CA ALA A 134 -2.89 -2.30 16.81
C ALA A 134 -2.57 -2.90 15.44
N PHE A 135 -1.80 -2.18 14.60
CA PHE A 135 -1.30 -2.71 13.33
C PHE A 135 -0.41 -3.94 13.53
N CYS A 136 0.61 -3.87 14.38
CA CYS A 136 1.52 -4.99 14.65
C CYS A 136 0.77 -6.22 15.18
N THR A 137 -0.17 -6.01 16.11
CA THR A 137 -1.03 -7.08 16.64
C THR A 137 -1.86 -7.74 15.53
N SER A 138 -2.46 -6.94 14.65
CA SER A 138 -3.25 -7.45 13.52
C SER A 138 -2.40 -8.22 12.53
N VAL A 139 -1.18 -7.77 12.25
CA VAL A 139 -0.23 -8.48 11.39
C VAL A 139 0.15 -9.84 11.97
N GLN A 140 0.41 -9.92 13.28
CA GLN A 140 0.70 -11.19 13.96
C GLN A 140 -0.47 -12.17 13.86
N GLN A 141 -1.70 -11.70 14.10
CA GLN A 141 -2.92 -12.50 13.95
C GLN A 141 -3.12 -12.99 12.51
N ALA A 142 -2.92 -12.11 11.53
CA ALA A 142 -3.01 -12.49 10.13
C ALA A 142 -1.94 -13.52 9.73
N ALA A 143 -0.70 -13.38 10.26
CA ALA A 143 0.38 -14.32 10.02
C ALA A 143 0.06 -15.71 10.60
N GLU A 144 -0.49 -15.77 11.82
CA GLU A 144 -0.93 -17.01 12.45
C GLU A 144 -2.01 -17.71 11.61
N ALA A 145 -3.04 -16.98 11.17
CA ALA A 145 -4.11 -17.53 10.34
C ALA A 145 -3.57 -17.99 8.97
N ALA A 146 -2.70 -17.21 8.32
CA ALA A 146 -2.08 -17.57 7.06
C ALA A 146 -1.22 -18.83 7.19
N TRP A 147 -0.48 -18.95 8.27
CA TRP A 147 0.36 -20.13 8.55
C TRP A 147 -0.47 -21.39 8.75
N GLN A 148 -1.48 -21.33 9.63
CA GLN A 148 -2.27 -22.49 10.02
C GLN A 148 -3.16 -23.02 8.88
N HIS A 149 -3.76 -22.12 8.10
CA HIS A 149 -4.73 -22.48 7.06
C HIS A 149 -4.17 -22.43 5.63
N ASN A 150 -2.91 -22.04 5.45
CA ASN A 150 -2.28 -21.86 4.16
C ASN A 150 -3.12 -20.99 3.19
N VAL A 151 -3.57 -19.83 3.69
CA VAL A 151 -4.42 -18.88 2.98
C VAL A 151 -3.70 -17.55 2.73
N LEU A 152 -4.20 -16.80 1.75
CA LEU A 152 -3.80 -15.43 1.45
C LEU A 152 -4.61 -14.48 2.33
N MET A 153 -4.04 -14.08 3.48
CA MET A 153 -4.71 -13.15 4.38
C MET A 153 -4.59 -11.71 3.90
N THR A 154 -5.69 -10.97 3.96
CA THR A 154 -5.71 -9.51 3.83
C THR A 154 -6.26 -8.86 5.10
N LEU A 155 -5.88 -7.61 5.38
CA LEU A 155 -6.51 -6.81 6.41
C LEU A 155 -7.71 -6.07 5.83
N GLY A 156 -8.84 -6.10 6.54
CA GLY A 156 -10.10 -5.50 6.10
C GLY A 156 -10.54 -4.37 7.02
N VAL A 157 -10.74 -3.17 6.48
CA VAL A 157 -11.19 -1.99 7.22
C VAL A 157 -12.69 -1.79 7.05
N GLN A 158 -13.40 -1.41 8.13
CA GLN A 158 -14.83 -1.15 8.08
C GLN A 158 -15.14 0.03 7.16
N PRO A 159 -16.01 -0.13 6.16
CA PRO A 159 -16.44 0.96 5.27
C PRO A 159 -17.21 2.05 6.03
N THR A 160 -16.87 3.31 5.79
CA THR A 160 -17.56 4.48 6.37
C THR A 160 -18.29 5.32 5.33
N TYR A 161 -18.02 5.10 4.03
CA TYR A 161 -18.66 5.75 2.89
C TYR A 161 -18.53 4.87 1.62
N PRO A 162 -19.30 5.12 0.56
CA PRO A 162 -19.23 4.30 -0.66
C PRO A 162 -18.03 4.66 -1.54
N ALA A 163 -16.82 4.24 -1.14
CA ALA A 163 -15.59 4.47 -1.88
C ALA A 163 -15.58 3.66 -3.18
N THR A 164 -15.34 4.31 -4.31
CA THR A 164 -15.17 3.66 -5.61
C THR A 164 -13.69 3.39 -5.95
N GLY A 165 -12.78 3.84 -5.09
CA GLY A 165 -11.33 3.65 -5.24
C GLY A 165 -10.78 2.41 -4.53
N TYR A 166 -11.61 1.70 -3.75
CA TYR A 166 -11.19 0.56 -2.93
C TYR A 166 -11.81 -0.77 -3.38
N GLY A 167 -11.13 -1.86 -3.06
CA GLY A 167 -11.71 -3.19 -3.14
C GLY A 167 -12.64 -3.45 -1.95
N TYR A 168 -13.68 -4.25 -2.18
CA TYR A 168 -14.66 -4.68 -1.18
C TYR A 168 -14.58 -6.20 -1.02
N ILE A 169 -14.53 -6.65 0.23
CA ILE A 169 -14.38 -8.05 0.60
C ILE A 169 -15.61 -8.49 1.38
N LYS A 170 -16.37 -9.44 0.83
CA LYS A 170 -17.48 -10.07 1.56
C LYS A 170 -16.94 -11.06 2.58
N VAL A 171 -17.22 -10.77 3.85
CA VAL A 171 -16.78 -11.60 4.97
C VAL A 171 -17.65 -12.86 5.06
N SER A 172 -17.02 -14.02 5.32
CA SER A 172 -17.69 -15.32 5.44
C SER A 172 -17.38 -16.00 6.77
N THR A 173 -17.28 -17.32 6.78
CA THR A 173 -17.13 -18.17 7.97
C THR A 173 -15.80 -17.96 8.71
N PRO A 174 -15.77 -18.18 10.04
CA PRO A 174 -14.53 -18.14 10.81
C PRO A 174 -13.47 -19.11 10.31
N LEU A 175 -12.20 -18.72 10.39
CA LEU A 175 -11.04 -19.60 10.14
C LEU A 175 -10.62 -20.40 11.37
N SER A 176 -11.30 -20.25 12.51
CA SER A 176 -11.03 -21.03 13.75
C SER A 176 -9.56 -21.07 14.17
N THR A 177 -8.89 -19.91 14.13
CA THR A 177 -7.47 -19.76 14.52
C THR A 177 -7.42 -19.25 15.97
N PRO A 178 -6.87 -19.98 16.95
CA PRO A 178 -6.84 -19.53 18.36
C PRO A 178 -6.17 -18.16 18.56
N GLY A 179 -5.05 -17.91 17.86
CA GLY A 179 -4.34 -16.63 17.92
C GLY A 179 -4.96 -15.50 17.07
N ALA A 180 -5.99 -15.80 16.26
CA ALA A 180 -6.65 -14.84 15.37
C ALA A 180 -8.17 -15.08 15.31
N PRO A 181 -8.91 -14.82 16.39
CA PRO A 181 -10.34 -15.16 16.50
C PRO A 181 -11.23 -14.40 15.51
N LEU A 182 -10.75 -13.26 14.99
CA LEU A 182 -11.47 -12.45 13.99
C LEU A 182 -11.17 -12.85 12.55
N ALA A 183 -10.23 -13.77 12.31
CA ALA A 183 -9.92 -14.23 10.96
C ALA A 183 -11.10 -14.97 10.32
N ARG A 184 -11.42 -14.64 9.07
CA ARG A 184 -12.58 -15.12 8.32
C ARG A 184 -12.15 -15.58 6.94
N ARG A 185 -12.93 -16.49 6.34
CA ARG A 185 -12.86 -16.76 4.90
C ARG A 185 -13.50 -15.62 4.12
N VAL A 186 -13.07 -15.43 2.89
CA VAL A 186 -13.67 -14.50 1.95
C VAL A 186 -14.69 -15.22 1.09
N ALA A 187 -15.90 -14.66 0.99
CA ALA A 187 -16.94 -15.17 0.10
C ALA A 187 -16.86 -14.55 -1.30
N GLN A 188 -16.42 -13.28 -1.36
CA GLN A 188 -16.31 -12.53 -2.61
C GLN A 188 -15.31 -11.39 -2.44
N PHE A 189 -14.56 -11.13 -3.50
CA PHE A 189 -13.69 -9.97 -3.62
C PHE A 189 -14.12 -9.15 -4.84
N LEU A 190 -14.32 -7.85 -4.69
CA LEU A 190 -14.76 -6.92 -5.75
C LEU A 190 -13.82 -5.71 -5.76
N GLU A 191 -13.02 -5.57 -6.79
CA GLU A 191 -12.10 -4.44 -6.91
C GLU A 191 -12.79 -3.25 -7.58
N LYS A 192 -12.78 -2.10 -6.89
CA LYS A 192 -13.25 -0.79 -7.38
C LYS A 192 -14.64 -0.81 -8.05
N PRO A 193 -15.71 -1.16 -7.31
CA PRO A 193 -17.05 -1.23 -7.87
C PRO A 193 -17.58 0.16 -8.29
N PRO A 194 -18.56 0.23 -9.20
CA PRO A 194 -19.30 1.47 -9.49
C PRO A 194 -19.99 2.05 -8.24
N ALA A 195 -20.31 3.34 -8.27
CA ALA A 195 -20.80 4.07 -7.10
C ALA A 195 -22.12 3.53 -6.51
N ASP A 196 -23.05 3.11 -7.36
CA ASP A 196 -24.32 2.50 -6.97
C ASP A 196 -24.10 1.15 -6.27
N VAL A 197 -23.19 0.32 -6.80
CA VAL A 197 -22.79 -0.94 -6.20
C VAL A 197 -22.09 -0.68 -4.86
N ALA A 198 -21.12 0.24 -4.80
CA ALA A 198 -20.42 0.59 -3.57
C ALA A 198 -21.37 1.03 -2.46
N ALA A 199 -22.37 1.86 -2.77
CA ALA A 199 -23.39 2.29 -1.81
C ALA A 199 -24.19 1.11 -1.22
N HIS A 200 -24.57 0.15 -2.06
CA HIS A 200 -25.25 -1.06 -1.62
C HIS A 200 -24.36 -1.93 -0.71
N LEU A 201 -23.07 -2.11 -1.07
CA LEU A 201 -22.13 -2.92 -0.28
C LEU A 201 -21.92 -2.33 1.12
N VAL A 202 -21.79 -1.00 1.24
CA VAL A 202 -21.67 -0.32 2.55
C VAL A 202 -22.93 -0.50 3.38
N THR A 203 -24.11 -0.31 2.78
CA THR A 203 -25.39 -0.41 3.50
C THR A 203 -25.69 -1.84 4.00
N SER A 204 -25.20 -2.86 3.29
CA SER A 204 -25.40 -4.26 3.68
C SER A 204 -24.70 -4.62 5.00
N GLY A 205 -23.60 -3.94 5.36
CA GLY A 205 -22.79 -4.26 6.54
C GLY A 205 -21.99 -5.57 6.45
N GLU A 206 -22.04 -6.28 5.31
CA GLU A 206 -21.38 -7.59 5.12
C GLU A 206 -19.96 -7.47 4.55
N TYR A 207 -19.54 -6.27 4.15
CA TYR A 207 -18.29 -6.04 3.45
C TYR A 207 -17.32 -5.19 4.26
N VAL A 208 -16.03 -5.47 4.10
CA VAL A 208 -14.93 -4.61 4.55
C VAL A 208 -14.14 -4.12 3.34
N TRP A 209 -13.47 -2.96 3.47
CA TRP A 209 -12.54 -2.50 2.44
C TRP A 209 -11.26 -3.31 2.47
N ASN A 210 -10.73 -3.66 1.30
CA ASN A 210 -9.36 -4.13 1.15
C ASN A 210 -8.40 -2.97 1.34
N CYS A 211 -7.58 -3.00 2.37
CA CYS A 211 -6.57 -1.95 2.60
C CYS A 211 -5.23 -2.20 1.86
N GLY A 212 -5.14 -3.26 1.04
CA GLY A 212 -3.93 -3.56 0.28
C GLY A 212 -2.76 -4.04 1.13
N ILE A 213 -3.03 -4.53 2.35
CA ILE A 213 -2.03 -5.11 3.25
C ILE A 213 -2.30 -6.60 3.35
N PHE A 214 -1.30 -7.40 2.98
CA PHE A 214 -1.45 -8.84 2.86
C PHE A 214 -0.41 -9.59 3.70
N VAL A 215 -0.81 -10.77 4.19
CA VAL A 215 0.09 -11.67 4.91
C VAL A 215 -0.12 -13.09 4.41
N TRP A 216 0.94 -13.74 3.95
CA TRP A 216 0.92 -15.10 3.44
C TRP A 216 2.29 -15.75 3.46
N ARG A 217 2.38 -17.06 3.19
CA ARG A 217 3.65 -17.69 2.87
C ARG A 217 4.12 -17.28 1.48
N ALA A 218 5.38 -16.96 1.31
CA ALA A 218 5.96 -16.64 0.01
C ALA A 218 5.73 -17.77 -1.01
N ALA A 219 5.81 -19.01 -0.59
CA ALA A 219 5.51 -20.16 -1.43
C ALA A 219 4.03 -20.20 -1.88
N THR A 220 3.09 -19.87 -0.97
CA THR A 220 1.65 -19.91 -1.29
C THR A 220 1.27 -18.88 -2.34
N ILE A 221 1.74 -17.64 -2.21
CA ILE A 221 1.44 -16.62 -3.23
C ILE A 221 2.06 -16.96 -4.59
N LEU A 222 3.23 -17.60 -4.64
CA LEU A 222 3.82 -18.05 -5.90
C LEU A 222 3.05 -19.23 -6.52
N GLU A 223 2.48 -20.13 -5.72
CA GLU A 223 1.57 -21.18 -6.20
C GLU A 223 0.33 -20.56 -6.87
N GLU A 224 -0.29 -19.55 -6.23
CA GLU A 224 -1.45 -18.86 -6.78
C GLU A 224 -1.09 -18.03 -8.03
N ILE A 225 0.06 -17.34 -8.04
CA ILE A 225 0.58 -16.68 -9.25
C ILE A 225 0.80 -17.70 -10.36
N ARG A 226 1.36 -18.87 -10.08
CA ARG A 226 1.54 -19.93 -11.09
C ARG A 226 0.19 -20.38 -11.67
N THR A 227 -0.84 -20.44 -10.85
CA THR A 227 -2.17 -20.89 -11.25
C THR A 227 -2.91 -19.86 -12.10
N TYR A 228 -2.91 -18.60 -11.68
CA TYR A 228 -3.75 -17.54 -12.29
C TYR A 228 -2.99 -16.61 -13.23
N LEU A 229 -1.66 -16.53 -13.09
CA LEU A 229 -0.76 -15.70 -13.91
C LEU A 229 0.47 -16.50 -14.37
N PRO A 230 0.29 -17.60 -15.14
CA PRO A 230 1.34 -18.54 -15.49
C PRO A 230 2.52 -17.89 -16.25
N ASP A 231 2.25 -16.90 -17.10
CA ASP A 231 3.30 -16.19 -17.86
C ASP A 231 4.20 -15.37 -16.91
N LEU A 232 3.60 -14.70 -15.92
CA LEU A 232 4.34 -13.97 -14.88
C LEU A 232 5.21 -14.94 -14.07
N TRP A 233 4.63 -16.05 -13.61
CA TRP A 233 5.37 -17.05 -12.83
C TRP A 233 6.55 -17.61 -13.63
N GLN A 234 6.33 -18.02 -14.88
CA GLN A 234 7.37 -18.59 -15.75
C GLN A 234 8.51 -17.61 -15.96
N GLY A 235 8.19 -16.35 -16.24
CA GLY A 235 9.20 -15.31 -16.45
C GLY A 235 10.04 -15.05 -15.20
N LEU A 236 9.40 -14.85 -14.05
CA LEU A 236 10.08 -14.60 -12.78
C LEU A 236 10.93 -15.81 -12.35
N HIS A 237 10.39 -17.03 -12.49
CA HIS A 237 11.11 -18.25 -12.15
C HIS A 237 12.37 -18.42 -13.01
N THR A 238 12.25 -18.19 -14.31
CA THR A 238 13.38 -18.23 -15.25
C THR A 238 14.45 -17.21 -14.87
N TYR A 239 14.04 -15.96 -14.59
CA TYR A 239 14.96 -14.90 -14.17
C TYR A 239 15.68 -15.24 -12.86
N CYS A 240 14.95 -15.66 -11.83
CA CYS A 240 15.54 -15.98 -10.52
C CYS A 240 16.46 -17.20 -10.58
N THR A 241 16.17 -18.19 -11.42
CA THR A 241 17.07 -19.32 -11.67
C THR A 241 18.36 -18.85 -12.37
N ALA A 242 18.24 -17.97 -13.33
CA ALA A 242 19.37 -17.41 -14.06
C ALA A 242 20.25 -16.47 -13.19
N LEU A 243 19.69 -15.82 -12.17
CA LEU A 243 20.47 -15.02 -11.20
C LEU A 243 21.56 -15.86 -10.52
N GLN A 244 21.29 -17.13 -10.22
CA GLN A 244 22.29 -18.05 -9.66
C GLN A 244 23.46 -18.30 -10.62
N SER A 245 23.25 -18.08 -11.92
CA SER A 245 24.23 -18.21 -12.99
C SER A 245 24.77 -16.86 -13.49
N GLY A 246 24.51 -15.75 -12.77
CA GLY A 246 25.00 -14.41 -13.12
C GLY A 246 24.11 -13.63 -14.10
N ALA A 247 22.77 -13.86 -14.08
CA ALA A 247 21.84 -13.09 -14.89
C ALA A 247 21.98 -11.59 -14.66
N SER A 248 21.89 -10.82 -15.75
CA SER A 248 22.08 -9.37 -15.73
C SER A 248 20.74 -8.61 -15.55
N ALA A 249 20.86 -7.33 -15.20
CA ALA A 249 19.72 -6.40 -15.18
C ALA A 249 18.98 -6.33 -16.54
N VAL A 250 19.68 -6.55 -17.66
CA VAL A 250 19.11 -6.61 -19.01
C VAL A 250 18.08 -7.74 -19.15
N MET A 251 18.33 -8.88 -18.52
CA MET A 251 17.38 -10.01 -18.56
C MET A 251 16.09 -9.67 -17.79
N LEU A 252 16.19 -8.96 -16.67
CA LEU A 252 15.03 -8.47 -15.92
C LEU A 252 14.23 -7.45 -16.75
N GLU A 253 14.90 -6.53 -17.42
CA GLU A 253 14.26 -5.56 -18.30
C GLU A 253 13.52 -6.23 -19.46
N GLN A 254 14.15 -7.20 -20.13
CA GLN A 254 13.51 -7.99 -21.18
C GLN A 254 12.27 -8.73 -20.67
N LEU A 255 12.33 -9.35 -19.49
CA LEU A 255 11.18 -9.97 -18.87
C LEU A 255 10.07 -8.95 -18.64
N TYR A 256 10.38 -7.82 -18.01
CA TYR A 256 9.37 -6.81 -17.66
C TYR A 256 8.70 -6.18 -18.89
N THR A 257 9.36 -6.08 -20.04
CA THR A 257 8.74 -5.59 -21.29
C THR A 257 7.60 -6.49 -21.76
N GLN A 258 7.67 -7.80 -21.47
CA GLN A 258 6.69 -8.80 -21.91
C GLN A 258 5.56 -9.01 -20.88
N LEU A 259 5.75 -8.61 -19.61
CA LEU A 259 4.77 -8.82 -18.58
C LEU A 259 3.52 -7.94 -18.76
N ARG A 260 2.36 -8.54 -18.59
CA ARG A 260 1.09 -7.82 -18.44
C ARG A 260 1.12 -6.99 -17.17
N SER A 261 0.69 -5.72 -17.24
CA SER A 261 0.49 -4.88 -16.06
C SER A 261 -0.83 -5.23 -15.39
N ILE A 262 -0.78 -5.92 -14.26
CA ILE A 262 -1.96 -6.36 -13.50
C ILE A 262 -1.70 -6.29 -11.99
N SER A 263 -2.70 -5.89 -11.20
CA SER A 263 -2.61 -5.94 -9.75
C SER A 263 -2.74 -7.38 -9.24
N ILE A 264 -2.21 -7.63 -8.04
CA ILE A 264 -2.39 -8.93 -7.36
C ILE A 264 -3.87 -9.16 -7.04
N ASP A 265 -4.61 -8.09 -6.77
CA ASP A 265 -6.04 -8.12 -6.48
C ASP A 265 -6.82 -8.70 -7.67
N ASN A 266 -6.69 -8.09 -8.86
CA ASN A 266 -7.37 -8.56 -10.07
C ASN A 266 -6.77 -9.85 -10.64
N GLY A 267 -5.47 -10.05 -10.49
CA GLY A 267 -4.80 -11.21 -11.09
C GLY A 267 -4.92 -12.50 -10.28
N VAL A 268 -5.07 -12.38 -8.96
CA VAL A 268 -5.08 -13.54 -8.05
C VAL A 268 -6.22 -13.49 -7.06
N LEU A 269 -6.37 -12.40 -6.26
CA LEU A 269 -7.28 -12.43 -5.11
C LEU A 269 -8.76 -12.53 -5.50
N GLU A 270 -9.18 -11.96 -6.63
CA GLU A 270 -10.55 -12.09 -7.14
C GLU A 270 -10.89 -13.52 -7.61
N HIS A 271 -9.88 -14.34 -7.89
CA HIS A 271 -10.04 -15.67 -8.47
C HIS A 271 -9.73 -16.81 -7.49
N SER A 272 -8.89 -16.54 -6.48
CA SER A 272 -8.42 -17.55 -5.55
C SER A 272 -9.49 -17.91 -4.51
N SER A 273 -9.71 -19.21 -4.30
CA SER A 273 -10.52 -19.73 -3.20
C SER A 273 -9.79 -19.76 -1.85
N ARG A 274 -8.51 -19.41 -1.83
CA ARG A 274 -7.64 -19.45 -0.65
C ARG A 274 -7.51 -18.08 0.04
N VAL A 275 -8.46 -17.15 -0.17
CA VAL A 275 -8.41 -15.83 0.44
C VAL A 275 -9.07 -15.84 1.82
N GLY A 276 -8.37 -15.24 2.79
CA GLY A 276 -8.89 -14.93 4.12
C GLY A 276 -8.82 -13.43 4.41
N VAL A 277 -9.64 -12.96 5.32
CA VAL A 277 -9.63 -11.56 5.77
C VAL A 277 -9.59 -11.49 7.29
N LEU A 278 -8.80 -10.57 7.82
CA LEU A 278 -8.82 -10.16 9.22
C LEU A 278 -9.44 -8.77 9.29
N PRO A 279 -10.69 -8.62 9.76
CA PRO A 279 -11.27 -7.30 10.06
C PRO A 279 -10.46 -6.58 11.12
N VAL A 280 -10.12 -5.32 10.87
CA VAL A 280 -9.31 -4.48 11.77
C VAL A 280 -10.07 -3.22 12.18
N THR A 281 -9.71 -2.66 13.35
CA THR A 281 -10.38 -1.50 13.95
C THR A 281 -9.50 -0.26 14.01
N PHE A 282 -8.24 -0.35 13.65
CA PHE A 282 -7.37 0.83 13.59
C PHE A 282 -7.77 1.77 12.45
N ALA A 283 -7.52 3.07 12.64
CA ALA A 283 -7.72 4.07 11.60
C ALA A 283 -6.71 3.84 10.45
N TRP A 284 -7.22 3.93 9.22
CA TRP A 284 -6.46 3.73 8.01
C TRP A 284 -6.88 4.73 6.93
N SER A 285 -5.91 5.26 6.20
CA SER A 285 -6.13 6.03 4.97
C SER A 285 -5.08 5.62 3.94
N ASP A 286 -5.51 5.41 2.69
CA ASP A 286 -4.59 5.23 1.56
C ASP A 286 -3.96 6.55 1.11
N VAL A 287 -4.41 7.67 1.68
CA VAL A 287 -4.00 9.03 1.31
C VAL A 287 -4.03 9.19 -0.22
N GLY A 288 -5.21 8.92 -0.83
CA GLY A 288 -5.35 8.77 -2.27
C GLY A 288 -5.23 10.06 -3.08
N SER A 289 -5.46 11.22 -2.46
CA SER A 289 -5.47 12.54 -3.10
C SER A 289 -5.32 13.66 -2.08
N TRP A 290 -5.29 14.92 -2.52
CA TRP A 290 -5.26 16.08 -1.63
C TRP A 290 -6.44 16.14 -0.66
N ARG A 291 -7.61 15.61 -1.03
CA ARG A 291 -8.76 15.55 -0.14
C ARG A 291 -8.46 14.73 1.13
N SER A 292 -7.65 13.70 1.01
CA SER A 292 -7.24 12.85 2.16
C SER A 292 -6.35 13.58 3.17
N LEU A 293 -5.91 14.80 2.90
CA LEU A 293 -5.20 15.61 3.89
C LEU A 293 -6.09 15.90 5.12
N ALA A 294 -7.42 15.91 4.92
CA ALA A 294 -8.39 16.01 6.00
C ALA A 294 -8.39 14.81 6.96
N ASP A 295 -7.92 13.65 6.52
CA ASP A 295 -7.77 12.45 7.38
C ASP A 295 -6.54 12.58 8.30
N LEU A 296 -5.60 13.46 7.94
CA LEU A 296 -4.31 13.61 8.62
C LEU A 296 -4.26 14.81 9.57
N HIS A 297 -5.11 15.81 9.34
CA HIS A 297 -5.10 17.07 10.08
C HIS A 297 -6.51 17.46 10.52
N PRO A 298 -6.69 17.91 11.78
CA PRO A 298 -7.99 18.36 12.26
C PRO A 298 -8.41 19.66 11.53
N PRO A 299 -9.71 19.81 11.21
CA PRO A 299 -10.22 21.06 10.66
C PRO A 299 -10.29 22.16 11.74
N ASP A 300 -10.22 23.43 11.31
CA ASP A 300 -10.55 24.59 12.13
C ASP A 300 -12.06 24.75 12.34
N SER A 301 -12.48 25.80 13.07
CA SER A 301 -13.89 26.08 13.38
C SER A 301 -14.74 26.38 12.13
N ALA A 302 -14.14 26.74 11.00
CA ALA A 302 -14.79 26.97 9.71
C ALA A 302 -14.73 25.73 8.79
N GLY A 303 -14.21 24.58 9.32
CA GLY A 303 -14.05 23.35 8.57
C GLY A 303 -12.89 23.37 7.58
N ASN A 304 -11.97 24.31 7.69
CA ASN A 304 -10.76 24.34 6.85
C ASN A 304 -9.67 23.45 7.43
N VAL A 305 -8.99 22.72 6.58
CA VAL A 305 -7.79 21.94 6.91
C VAL A 305 -6.57 22.69 6.36
N VAL A 306 -5.67 23.12 7.25
CA VAL A 306 -4.57 24.02 6.88
C VAL A 306 -3.23 23.45 7.30
N VAL A 307 -2.33 23.28 6.33
CA VAL A 307 -0.91 23.05 6.55
C VAL A 307 -0.16 24.32 6.11
N GLY A 308 0.28 25.09 7.09
CA GLY A 308 0.90 26.42 6.90
C GLY A 308 0.12 27.53 7.57
N GLN A 309 0.09 28.74 6.96
CA GLN A 309 -0.62 29.91 7.46
C GLN A 309 -1.78 30.31 6.55
N HIS A 310 -2.95 30.56 7.14
CA HIS A 310 -4.16 30.98 6.43
C HIS A 310 -4.81 32.18 7.09
N LEU A 311 -5.23 33.15 6.29
CA LEU A 311 -6.07 34.26 6.67
C LEU A 311 -7.33 34.23 5.82
N GLY A 312 -8.44 33.76 6.38
CA GLY A 312 -9.71 33.63 5.68
C GLY A 312 -10.74 34.65 6.14
N GLN A 313 -11.44 35.31 5.19
CA GLN A 313 -12.67 36.05 5.43
C GLN A 313 -13.79 35.35 4.68
N ASP A 314 -14.84 34.92 5.41
CA ASP A 314 -16.01 34.23 4.84
C ASP A 314 -15.61 33.00 3.98
N SER A 315 -14.56 32.28 4.41
CA SER A 315 -14.00 31.13 3.69
C SER A 315 -14.15 29.87 4.51
N THR A 316 -14.76 28.82 3.95
CA THR A 316 -15.13 27.60 4.66
C THR A 316 -14.80 26.34 3.89
N GLY A 317 -14.52 25.27 4.62
CA GLY A 317 -14.32 23.95 4.02
C GLY A 317 -13.10 23.85 3.10
N LEU A 318 -12.09 24.68 3.23
CA LEU A 318 -10.89 24.65 2.39
C LEU A 318 -9.90 23.56 2.83
N ILE A 319 -9.15 23.02 1.89
CA ILE A 319 -7.95 22.22 2.15
C ILE A 319 -6.76 22.98 1.61
N ILE A 320 -5.88 23.46 2.49
CA ILE A 320 -4.76 24.32 2.15
C ILE A 320 -3.46 23.65 2.52
N TYR A 321 -2.59 23.48 1.55
CA TYR A 321 -1.20 23.05 1.75
C TYR A 321 -0.25 24.14 1.23
N SER A 322 0.27 24.94 2.12
CA SER A 322 1.20 26.06 1.83
C SER A 322 2.11 26.28 3.04
N PRO A 323 3.11 25.40 3.27
CA PRO A 323 3.94 25.46 4.47
C PRO A 323 4.74 26.76 4.60
N ASP A 324 5.11 27.37 3.48
CA ASP A 324 6.09 28.46 3.45
C ASP A 324 5.47 29.85 3.16
N LYS A 325 4.21 29.91 2.70
CA LYS A 325 3.54 31.17 2.34
C LYS A 325 2.18 31.31 3.00
N LEU A 326 1.86 32.53 3.41
CA LEU A 326 0.53 32.88 3.84
C LEU A 326 -0.46 32.79 2.67
N VAL A 327 -1.53 32.04 2.84
CA VAL A 327 -2.67 32.00 1.91
C VAL A 327 -3.77 32.89 2.48
N ALA A 328 -4.17 33.92 1.75
CA ALA A 328 -5.30 34.77 2.10
C ALA A 328 -6.48 34.46 1.18
N THR A 329 -7.66 34.28 1.76
CA THR A 329 -8.88 33.92 1.00
C THR A 329 -10.08 34.77 1.43
N VAL A 330 -10.95 35.14 0.50
CA VAL A 330 -12.18 35.87 0.76
C VAL A 330 -13.34 35.20 0.02
N GLY A 331 -14.37 34.78 0.75
CA GLY A 331 -15.60 34.20 0.18
C GLY A 331 -15.44 32.90 -0.58
N LEU A 332 -14.42 32.07 -0.25
CA LEU A 332 -14.17 30.79 -0.92
C LEU A 332 -14.74 29.61 -0.14
N THR A 333 -15.27 28.62 -0.85
CA THR A 333 -15.86 27.43 -0.23
C THR A 333 -15.44 26.17 -0.98
N ASP A 334 -15.12 25.09 -0.23
CA ASP A 334 -14.86 23.74 -0.74
C ASP A 334 -13.80 23.64 -1.85
N LEU A 335 -12.70 24.35 -1.68
CA LEU A 335 -11.55 24.30 -2.57
C LEU A 335 -10.36 23.59 -1.93
N ILE A 336 -9.53 23.02 -2.79
CA ILE A 336 -8.17 22.56 -2.51
C ILE A 336 -7.21 23.61 -3.06
N ILE A 337 -6.30 24.10 -2.23
CA ILE A 337 -5.26 25.08 -2.57
C ILE A 337 -3.92 24.50 -2.18
N VAL A 338 -3.08 24.23 -3.16
CA VAL A 338 -1.74 23.66 -2.94
C VAL A 338 -0.68 24.54 -3.56
N GLN A 339 0.22 25.05 -2.76
CA GLN A 339 1.30 25.90 -3.19
C GLN A 339 2.66 25.19 -3.02
N THR A 340 3.45 25.23 -4.08
CA THR A 340 4.88 24.87 -4.10
C THR A 340 5.69 26.09 -4.56
N ASP A 341 6.99 25.97 -4.70
CA ASP A 341 7.84 27.10 -5.14
C ASP A 341 7.51 27.57 -6.55
N ASP A 342 7.11 26.64 -7.41
CA ASP A 342 6.95 26.81 -8.86
C ASP A 342 5.48 26.70 -9.35
N VAL A 343 4.57 26.18 -8.53
CA VAL A 343 3.16 25.92 -8.94
C VAL A 343 2.19 26.28 -7.83
N LEU A 344 1.06 26.85 -8.22
CA LEU A 344 -0.14 27.00 -7.41
C LEU A 344 -1.29 26.21 -8.06
N LEU A 345 -1.73 25.15 -7.39
CA LEU A 345 -2.92 24.37 -7.77
C LEU A 345 -4.14 24.89 -6.99
N ILE A 346 -5.24 25.13 -7.68
CA ILE A 346 -6.56 25.40 -7.09
C ILE A 346 -7.57 24.54 -7.81
N CYS A 347 -8.34 23.74 -7.06
CA CYS A 347 -9.42 22.95 -7.64
C CYS A 347 -10.56 22.73 -6.63
N PRO A 348 -11.81 22.47 -7.09
CA PRO A 348 -12.89 22.00 -6.23
C PRO A 348 -12.54 20.67 -5.55
N LYS A 349 -12.99 20.49 -4.30
CA LYS A 349 -12.74 19.26 -3.53
C LYS A 349 -13.27 17.98 -4.19
N ASP A 350 -14.39 18.07 -4.89
CA ASP A 350 -15.06 16.98 -5.58
C ASP A 350 -14.38 16.59 -6.90
N ARG A 351 -13.40 17.42 -7.36
CA ARG A 351 -12.64 17.20 -8.61
C ARG A 351 -11.17 16.86 -8.38
N ASP A 352 -10.77 16.54 -7.17
CA ASP A 352 -9.38 16.24 -6.79
C ASP A 352 -8.74 15.09 -7.58
N GLN A 353 -9.54 14.13 -8.03
CA GLN A 353 -9.08 13.00 -8.84
C GLN A 353 -8.62 13.43 -10.25
N GLU A 354 -9.10 14.56 -10.75
CA GLU A 354 -8.76 15.09 -12.07
C GLU A 354 -7.36 15.74 -12.10
N VAL A 355 -6.72 15.96 -10.96
CA VAL A 355 -5.34 16.48 -10.90
C VAL A 355 -4.37 15.62 -11.73
N ARG A 356 -4.58 14.31 -11.78
CA ARG A 356 -3.81 13.41 -12.66
C ARG A 356 -3.92 13.75 -14.16
N ASP A 357 -5.05 14.32 -14.57
CA ASP A 357 -5.28 14.66 -15.97
C ASP A 357 -4.54 15.95 -16.36
N LEU A 358 -4.35 16.88 -15.39
CA LEU A 358 -3.44 18.02 -15.55
C LEU A 358 -1.99 17.55 -15.76
N VAL A 359 -1.54 16.55 -15.00
CA VAL A 359 -0.20 15.97 -15.15
C VAL A 359 -0.03 15.37 -16.55
N ARG A 360 -1.03 14.63 -17.05
CA ARG A 360 -1.00 14.10 -18.42
C ARG A 360 -0.94 15.21 -19.47
N LYS A 361 -1.69 16.29 -19.25
CA LYS A 361 -1.66 17.44 -20.16
C LYS A 361 -0.30 18.11 -20.18
N LEU A 362 0.34 18.33 -19.02
CA LEU A 362 1.70 18.84 -18.94
C LEU A 362 2.71 17.95 -19.71
N GLN A 363 2.56 16.61 -19.60
CA GLN A 363 3.38 15.67 -20.37
C GLN A 363 3.18 15.82 -21.88
N GLN A 364 1.93 15.92 -22.32
CA GLN A 364 1.58 16.09 -23.76
C GLN A 364 2.07 17.43 -24.32
N ASP A 365 2.01 18.50 -23.49
CA ASP A 365 2.45 19.84 -23.87
C ASP A 365 3.98 20.03 -23.74
N GLY A 366 4.73 18.98 -23.34
CA GLY A 366 6.19 19.02 -23.18
C GLY A 366 6.68 19.89 -22.02
N GLN A 367 5.80 20.25 -21.06
CA GLN A 367 6.14 21.09 -19.92
C GLN A 367 6.76 20.28 -18.77
N THR A 368 7.88 19.64 -19.07
CA THR A 368 8.54 18.67 -18.18
C THR A 368 9.12 19.30 -16.91
N GLN A 369 9.36 20.61 -16.90
CA GLN A 369 9.86 21.33 -15.71
C GLN A 369 8.87 21.31 -14.52
N TYR A 370 7.60 21.02 -14.76
CA TYR A 370 6.57 20.93 -13.73
C TYR A 370 6.19 19.49 -13.36
N LEU A 371 6.91 18.49 -13.89
CA LEU A 371 6.60 17.05 -13.69
C LEU A 371 7.44 16.36 -12.63
#